data_7874db268d87a6e9b61d43fd42266a5f
#
_entry.id   7874db268d87a6e9b61d43fd42266a5f
#
_cell.length_a   1.000
_cell.length_b   1.000
_cell.length_c   1.000
_cell.angle_alpha   90.00
_cell.angle_beta   90.00
_cell.angle_gamma   90.00
#
_symmetry.space_group_name_H-M   'P 1'
#
loop_
_entity.id
_entity.type
_entity.pdbx_description
1 polymer ?
#
loop_
_entity_poly.entity_id
_entity_poly.type
_entity_poly.pdbx_seq_one_letter_code
_entity_poly.pdbx_strand_id
1 'polypeptide(L)'
;MIEIWKTAVYDGEIYEGLYKVSNLGKILSLNYNGTGKAELMNTCERKNGYLQVGLSKNKETKMCYVHRLIAETFLPNPEGKPCVNHKIEGKKGKTMNFVFFNEDGSVNEERTTIEWVTYEENNNYATRNERISKAHSKRVLQLSLSGELIREWESTHECGRNGFDQGNVSRCCNGKLPHYKGFLWMYYDDYKEKFGDIPLF
;
A
#
# COMPACT_ATOMS: atom_id res chain seq x y z
N MET A 1 18.64 -4.39 -21.84
CA MET A 1 18.08 -3.34 -20.94
C MET A 1 19.21 -2.39 -20.64
N ILE A 2 19.06 -1.11 -20.95
CA ILE A 2 20.13 -0.11 -20.75
C ILE A 2 19.94 0.49 -19.35
N GLU A 3 20.99 0.45 -18.53
CA GLU A 3 21.04 1.12 -17.24
C GLU A 3 21.53 2.55 -17.40
N ILE A 4 20.74 3.51 -16.99
CA ILE A 4 21.00 4.95 -17.11
C ILE A 4 21.21 5.52 -15.70
N TRP A 5 22.28 6.29 -15.53
CA TRP A 5 22.64 6.93 -14.27
C TRP A 5 22.49 8.44 -14.35
N LYS A 6 21.76 9.05 -13.43
CA LYS A 6 21.62 10.51 -13.30
C LYS A 6 22.02 10.96 -11.90
N THR A 7 22.35 12.24 -11.74
CA THR A 7 22.54 12.86 -10.43
C THR A 7 21.26 12.70 -9.61
N ALA A 8 21.39 12.30 -8.36
CA ALA A 8 20.25 12.09 -7.46
C ALA A 8 19.51 13.41 -7.18
N VAL A 9 18.20 13.37 -7.23
CA VAL A 9 17.30 14.48 -6.83
C VAL A 9 16.30 13.95 -5.81
N TYR A 10 16.15 14.62 -4.66
CA TYR A 10 15.19 14.24 -3.64
C TYR A 10 14.64 15.45 -2.87
N ASP A 11 13.32 15.59 -2.79
CA ASP A 11 12.63 16.73 -2.21
C ASP A 11 13.09 18.08 -2.83
N GLY A 12 13.30 18.10 -4.16
CA GLY A 12 13.81 19.23 -4.90
C GLY A 12 15.30 19.51 -4.68
N GLU A 13 15.99 18.78 -3.80
CA GLU A 13 17.42 18.94 -3.55
C GLU A 13 18.24 18.09 -4.53
N ILE A 14 19.21 18.73 -5.21
CA ILE A 14 20.15 18.09 -6.14
C ILE A 14 21.41 17.69 -5.39
N TYR A 15 21.83 16.43 -5.52
CA TYR A 15 23.02 15.85 -4.88
C TYR A 15 24.19 15.77 -5.86
N GLU A 16 24.48 16.91 -6.54
CA GLU A 16 25.56 16.98 -7.53
C GLU A 16 26.92 16.60 -6.94
N GLY A 17 27.67 15.76 -7.67
CA GLY A 17 29.00 15.29 -7.22
C GLY A 17 28.98 14.35 -6.01
N LEU A 18 27.82 14.05 -5.42
CA LEU A 18 27.71 13.21 -4.22
C LEU A 18 27.09 11.83 -4.54
N TYR A 19 25.96 11.82 -5.23
CA TYR A 19 25.24 10.58 -5.50
C TYR A 19 24.68 10.53 -6.92
N LYS A 20 24.68 9.31 -7.48
CA LYS A 20 23.96 8.98 -8.71
C LYS A 20 22.91 7.91 -8.43
N VAL A 21 21.83 7.95 -9.19
CA VAL A 21 20.73 6.99 -9.14
C VAL A 21 20.57 6.36 -10.50
N SER A 22 20.37 5.04 -10.55
CA SER A 22 20.05 4.35 -11.79
C SER A 22 18.53 4.23 -11.96
N ASN A 23 18.10 4.21 -13.22
CA ASN A 23 16.70 3.92 -13.58
C ASN A 23 16.24 2.51 -13.18
N LEU A 24 17.15 1.66 -12.72
CA LEU A 24 16.90 0.30 -12.23
C LEU A 24 17.00 0.17 -10.70
N GLY A 25 16.90 1.27 -9.97
CA GLY A 25 16.78 1.26 -8.52
C GLY A 25 18.09 1.19 -7.72
N LYS A 26 19.25 1.27 -8.38
CA LYS A 26 20.55 1.30 -7.69
C LYS A 26 20.95 2.74 -7.35
N ILE A 27 21.65 2.90 -6.24
CA ILE A 27 22.19 4.18 -5.78
C ILE A 27 23.69 4.04 -5.63
N LEU A 28 24.45 5.00 -6.18
CA LEU A 28 25.90 5.06 -6.15
C LEU A 28 26.34 6.29 -5.35
N SER A 29 27.10 6.08 -4.29
CA SER A 29 27.84 7.17 -3.65
C SER A 29 29.13 7.41 -4.43
N LEU A 30 29.44 8.65 -4.77
CA LEU A 30 30.69 9.00 -5.49
C LEU A 30 31.87 9.16 -4.53
N ASN A 31 31.60 9.24 -3.24
CA ASN A 31 32.63 9.30 -2.17
C ASN A 31 32.13 8.54 -0.94
N TYR A 32 32.08 7.21 -1.05
CA TYR A 32 31.54 6.34 -0.01
C TYR A 32 32.33 6.46 1.29
N ASN A 33 31.66 6.85 2.38
CA ASN A 33 32.26 7.05 3.71
C ASN A 33 33.52 7.95 3.71
N GLY A 34 33.61 8.89 2.78
CA GLY A 34 34.79 9.80 2.70
C GLY A 34 36.05 9.18 2.16
N THR A 35 35.99 7.97 1.58
CA THR A 35 37.18 7.23 1.11
C THR A 35 37.70 7.70 -0.25
N GLY A 36 37.01 8.60 -0.93
CA GLY A 36 37.31 9.01 -2.31
C GLY A 36 36.92 7.97 -3.37
N LYS A 37 36.33 6.84 -2.97
CA LYS A 37 35.89 5.77 -3.88
C LYS A 37 34.41 5.81 -4.10
N ALA A 38 34.01 5.50 -5.34
CA ALA A 38 32.57 5.33 -5.66
C ALA A 38 32.14 3.89 -5.35
N GLU A 39 31.04 3.74 -4.61
CA GLU A 39 30.49 2.42 -4.23
C GLU A 39 28.97 2.42 -4.27
N LEU A 40 28.38 1.27 -4.61
CA LEU A 40 26.95 1.06 -4.54
C LEU A 40 26.49 1.04 -3.09
N MET A 41 25.41 1.77 -2.83
CA MET A 41 24.83 1.86 -1.50
C MET A 41 23.83 0.73 -1.24
N ASN A 42 23.86 0.18 -0.04
CA ASN A 42 22.84 -0.74 0.43
C ASN A 42 21.56 0.02 0.78
N THR A 43 20.43 -0.50 0.35
CA THR A 43 19.10 -0.02 0.74
C THR A 43 18.54 -0.87 1.87
N CYS A 44 17.75 -0.28 2.76
CA CYS A 44 17.10 -0.96 3.87
C CYS A 44 15.60 -1.09 3.60
N GLU A 45 15.07 -2.31 3.65
CA GLU A 45 13.62 -2.52 3.56
C GLU A 45 12.98 -2.24 4.93
N ARG A 46 12.00 -1.34 4.96
CA ARG A 46 11.23 -1.00 6.16
C ARG A 46 10.10 -2.02 6.38
N LYS A 47 9.56 -2.07 7.60
CA LYS A 47 8.44 -2.97 7.96
C LYS A 47 7.22 -2.86 7.03
N ASN A 48 7.01 -1.68 6.45
CA ASN A 48 5.95 -1.44 5.46
C ASN A 48 6.29 -1.88 4.03
N GLY A 49 7.47 -2.47 3.80
CA GLY A 49 7.93 -2.99 2.50
C GLY A 49 8.61 -1.98 1.59
N TYR A 50 8.73 -0.70 1.98
CA TYR A 50 9.45 0.31 1.18
C TYR A 50 10.95 0.27 1.43
N LEU A 51 11.73 0.49 0.37
CA LEU A 51 13.17 0.66 0.47
C LEU A 51 13.53 2.10 0.84
N GLN A 52 14.52 2.25 1.73
CA GLN A 52 15.12 3.53 2.08
C GLN A 52 16.64 3.49 1.95
N VAL A 53 17.21 4.67 1.73
CA VAL A 53 18.67 4.92 1.72
C VAL A 53 18.95 6.25 2.43
N GLY A 54 20.06 6.35 3.15
CA GLY A 54 20.52 7.60 3.73
C GLY A 54 21.41 8.37 2.75
N LEU A 55 21.04 9.59 2.38
CA LEU A 55 21.88 10.48 1.59
C LEU A 55 22.36 11.62 2.48
N SER A 56 23.68 11.83 2.50
CA SER A 56 24.34 12.86 3.32
C SER A 56 24.79 14.02 2.44
N LYS A 57 24.45 15.25 2.88
CA LYS A 57 24.92 16.50 2.27
C LYS A 57 25.06 17.54 3.37
N ASN A 58 26.10 18.38 3.33
CA ASN A 58 26.36 19.44 4.31
C ASN A 58 26.37 18.93 5.78
N LYS A 59 26.90 17.73 6.04
CA LYS A 59 26.93 17.05 7.36
C LYS A 59 25.57 16.61 7.90
N GLU A 60 24.51 16.74 7.13
CA GLU A 60 23.18 16.23 7.46
C GLU A 60 22.88 14.98 6.63
N THR A 61 22.22 14.00 7.23
CA THR A 61 21.78 12.77 6.55
C THR A 61 20.27 12.72 6.47
N LYS A 62 19.74 12.66 5.26
CA LYS A 62 18.31 12.53 4.99
C LYS A 62 17.99 11.09 4.59
N MET A 63 16.99 10.50 5.26
CA MET A 63 16.50 9.17 4.90
C MET A 63 15.50 9.28 3.75
N CYS A 64 15.92 8.83 2.58
CA CYS A 64 15.17 8.95 1.33
C CYS A 64 14.46 7.64 0.99
N TYR A 65 13.20 7.70 0.57
CA TYR A 65 12.53 6.56 -0.03
C TYR A 65 13.03 6.35 -1.46
N VAL A 66 13.45 5.13 -1.78
CA VAL A 66 14.07 4.81 -3.07
C VAL A 66 13.14 5.08 -4.25
N HIS A 67 11.86 4.68 -4.16
CA HIS A 67 10.89 4.94 -5.22
C HIS A 67 10.71 6.43 -5.51
N ARG A 68 10.70 7.27 -4.45
CA ARG A 68 10.58 8.71 -4.59
C ARG A 68 11.85 9.34 -5.18
N LEU A 69 13.02 8.89 -4.72
CA LEU A 69 14.31 9.31 -5.24
C LEU A 69 14.43 9.03 -6.76
N ILE A 70 13.96 7.87 -7.21
CA ILE A 70 13.97 7.50 -8.63
C ILE A 70 12.92 8.30 -9.41
N ALA A 71 11.72 8.47 -8.86
CA ALA A 71 10.68 9.25 -9.52
C ALA A 71 11.12 10.71 -9.73
N GLU A 72 11.67 11.37 -8.71
CA GLU A 72 12.14 12.76 -8.80
C GLU A 72 13.35 12.91 -9.75
N THR A 73 14.16 11.85 -9.89
CA THR A 73 15.33 11.88 -10.77
C THR A 73 14.97 11.61 -12.24
N PHE A 74 13.97 10.78 -12.51
CA PHE A 74 13.73 10.24 -13.86
C PHE A 74 12.37 10.57 -14.46
N LEU A 75 11.33 10.79 -13.64
CA LEU A 75 9.98 11.01 -14.13
C LEU A 75 9.61 12.49 -14.12
N PRO A 76 9.12 13.04 -15.24
CA PRO A 76 8.56 14.38 -15.24
C PRO A 76 7.32 14.44 -14.36
N ASN A 77 7.15 15.57 -13.64
CA ASN A 77 5.97 15.83 -12.82
C ASN A 77 5.44 17.25 -13.05
N PRO A 78 4.94 17.56 -14.26
CA PRO A 78 4.50 18.91 -14.62
C PRO A 78 3.26 19.35 -13.83
N GLU A 79 2.44 18.42 -13.37
CA GLU A 79 1.24 18.66 -12.58
C GLU A 79 1.53 18.80 -11.07
N GLY A 80 2.76 18.58 -10.61
CA GLY A 80 3.13 18.66 -9.21
C GLY A 80 2.43 17.62 -8.32
N LYS A 81 2.14 16.43 -8.84
CA LYS A 81 1.49 15.35 -8.09
C LYS A 81 2.34 14.96 -6.88
N PRO A 82 1.75 14.86 -5.68
CA PRO A 82 2.52 14.72 -4.44
C PRO A 82 2.97 13.30 -4.11
N CYS A 83 2.34 12.28 -4.68
CA CYS A 83 2.57 10.88 -4.34
C CYS A 83 3.27 10.12 -5.45
N VAL A 84 4.09 9.14 -5.08
CA VAL A 84 4.62 8.12 -5.99
C VAL A 84 3.96 6.80 -5.67
N ASN A 85 3.26 6.23 -6.65
CA ASN A 85 2.59 4.95 -6.57
C ASN A 85 3.42 3.85 -7.23
N HIS A 86 3.31 2.61 -6.75
CA HIS A 86 3.81 1.42 -7.42
C HIS A 86 2.68 0.77 -8.22
N LYS A 87 2.87 0.62 -9.53
CA LYS A 87 1.87 0.00 -10.42
C LYS A 87 1.66 -1.49 -10.14
N ILE A 88 2.60 -2.13 -9.45
CA ILE A 88 2.50 -3.53 -9.02
C ILE A 88 2.09 -3.57 -7.55
N GLU A 89 0.92 -4.14 -7.27
CA GLU A 89 0.43 -4.28 -5.90
C GLU A 89 1.26 -5.26 -5.06
N GLY A 90 1.27 -5.01 -3.75
CA GLY A 90 1.87 -5.89 -2.76
C GLY A 90 3.30 -5.52 -2.40
N LYS A 91 3.93 -6.40 -1.57
CA LYS A 91 5.26 -6.13 -0.99
C LYS A 91 6.35 -6.04 -2.06
N LYS A 92 6.30 -6.91 -3.07
CA LYS A 92 7.25 -6.91 -4.18
C LYS A 92 7.20 -5.61 -4.99
N GLY A 93 6.01 -5.05 -5.20
CA GLY A 93 5.84 -3.77 -5.88
C GLY A 93 6.64 -2.65 -5.22
N LYS A 94 6.68 -2.62 -3.88
CA LYS A 94 7.39 -1.58 -3.11
C LYS A 94 8.93 -1.64 -3.23
N THR A 95 9.47 -2.73 -3.74
CA THR A 95 10.91 -2.91 -4.01
C THR A 95 11.26 -2.79 -5.49
N MET A 96 10.25 -2.76 -6.38
CA MET A 96 10.42 -2.66 -7.83
C MET A 96 10.32 -1.19 -8.25
N ASN A 97 11.46 -0.50 -8.27
CA ASN A 97 11.54 0.94 -8.50
C ASN A 97 12.24 1.20 -9.85
N PHE A 98 11.58 0.81 -10.96
CA PHE A 98 12.18 0.84 -12.28
C PHE A 98 11.52 1.88 -13.18
N VAL A 99 12.35 2.63 -13.91
CA VAL A 99 11.92 3.52 -14.98
C VAL A 99 12.56 3.03 -16.27
N PHE A 100 11.74 2.75 -17.27
CA PHE A 100 12.18 2.31 -18.58
C PHE A 100 12.02 3.43 -19.60
N PHE A 101 12.88 3.42 -20.61
CA PHE A 101 12.88 4.39 -21.69
C PHE A 101 12.68 3.70 -23.03
N ASN A 102 12.02 4.38 -23.94
CA ASN A 102 11.92 4.03 -25.35
C ASN A 102 13.21 4.40 -26.09
N GLU A 103 13.32 4.00 -27.34
CA GLU A 103 14.50 4.28 -28.18
C GLU A 103 14.69 5.78 -28.44
N ASP A 104 13.62 6.56 -28.44
CA ASP A 104 13.63 8.02 -28.58
C ASP A 104 13.99 8.78 -27.27
N GLY A 105 14.22 8.06 -26.18
CA GLY A 105 14.54 8.61 -24.86
C GLY A 105 13.33 9.04 -24.02
N SER A 106 12.11 8.89 -24.52
CA SER A 106 10.88 9.10 -23.73
C SER A 106 10.68 7.99 -22.71
N VAL A 107 9.93 8.28 -21.63
CA VAL A 107 9.61 7.26 -20.61
C VAL A 107 8.65 6.23 -21.23
N ASN A 108 9.00 4.95 -21.08
CA ASN A 108 8.11 3.84 -21.42
C ASN A 108 7.15 3.59 -20.24
N GLU A 109 5.97 4.20 -20.28
CA GLU A 109 5.01 4.16 -19.20
C GLU A 109 4.47 2.76 -18.90
N GLU A 110 4.32 1.92 -19.90
CA GLU A 110 3.81 0.55 -19.77
C GLU A 110 4.75 -0.33 -18.93
N ARG A 111 6.06 -0.20 -19.17
CA ARG A 111 7.08 -1.00 -18.48
C ARG A 111 7.55 -0.38 -17.17
N THR A 112 7.42 0.92 -17.02
CA THR A 112 7.81 1.66 -15.80
C THR A 112 6.92 1.25 -14.62
N THR A 113 7.53 0.90 -13.50
CA THR A 113 6.84 0.29 -12.35
C THR A 113 6.36 1.30 -11.30
N ILE A 114 6.71 2.57 -11.43
CA ILE A 114 6.32 3.66 -10.55
C ILE A 114 5.73 4.83 -11.35
N GLU A 115 4.88 5.61 -10.72
CA GLU A 115 4.20 6.76 -11.35
C GLU A 115 3.89 7.86 -10.35
N TRP A 116 3.76 9.11 -10.82
CA TRP A 116 3.25 10.22 -10.04
C TRP A 116 1.72 10.18 -9.99
N VAL A 117 1.15 10.33 -8.80
CA VAL A 117 -0.31 10.30 -8.57
C VAL A 117 -0.72 11.36 -7.55
N THR A 118 -2.00 11.74 -7.58
CA THR A 118 -2.62 12.54 -6.53
C THR A 118 -2.87 11.70 -5.26
N TYR A 119 -3.22 12.35 -4.15
CA TYR A 119 -3.65 11.64 -2.93
C TYR A 119 -4.89 10.79 -3.17
N GLU A 120 -5.83 11.28 -3.96
CA GLU A 120 -7.07 10.58 -4.28
C GLU A 120 -6.81 9.33 -5.13
N GLU A 121 -6.05 9.47 -6.22
CA GLU A 121 -5.62 8.35 -7.07
C GLU A 121 -4.89 7.28 -6.25
N ASN A 122 -3.94 7.68 -5.39
CA ASN A 122 -3.17 6.75 -4.55
C ASN A 122 -4.05 6.03 -3.51
N ASN A 123 -5.05 6.73 -2.95
CA ASN A 123 -5.95 6.13 -1.97
C ASN A 123 -6.93 5.14 -2.60
N ASN A 124 -7.33 5.38 -3.86
CA ASN A 124 -8.28 4.53 -4.58
C ASN A 124 -7.60 3.49 -5.48
N TYR A 125 -6.28 3.40 -5.44
CA TYR A 125 -5.52 2.53 -6.34
C TYR A 125 -5.82 1.05 -6.11
N ALA A 126 -6.13 0.36 -7.21
CA ALA A 126 -6.35 -1.08 -7.32
C ALA A 126 -7.24 -1.64 -6.19
N THR A 127 -6.84 -2.71 -5.49
CA THR A 127 -7.67 -3.39 -4.47
C THR A 127 -7.49 -2.83 -3.05
N ARG A 128 -6.85 -1.66 -2.88
CA ARG A 128 -6.53 -1.12 -1.54
C ARG A 128 -7.77 -0.97 -0.66
N ASN A 129 -8.84 -0.37 -1.18
CA ASN A 129 -10.07 -0.13 -0.44
C ASN A 129 -10.80 -1.44 -0.12
N GLU A 130 -10.79 -2.40 -1.05
CA GLU A 130 -11.35 -3.73 -0.84
C GLU A 130 -10.59 -4.48 0.26
N ARG A 131 -9.25 -4.44 0.23
CA ARG A 131 -8.40 -5.08 1.27
C ARG A 131 -8.61 -4.47 2.65
N ILE A 132 -8.72 -3.13 2.74
CA ILE A 132 -9.03 -2.43 3.99
C ILE A 132 -10.41 -2.84 4.48
N SER A 133 -11.42 -2.80 3.60
CA SER A 133 -12.77 -3.23 3.92
C SER A 133 -12.80 -4.67 4.43
N LYS A 134 -12.13 -5.58 3.73
CA LYS A 134 -12.06 -6.99 4.13
C LYS A 134 -11.34 -7.21 5.47
N ALA A 135 -10.23 -6.48 5.69
CA ALA A 135 -9.46 -6.58 6.95
C ALA A 135 -10.24 -6.08 8.18
N HIS A 136 -11.16 -5.14 7.99
CA HIS A 136 -12.02 -4.60 9.05
C HIS A 136 -13.42 -5.23 9.08
N SER A 137 -13.75 -6.10 8.12
CA SER A 137 -15.03 -6.81 8.10
C SER A 137 -15.07 -7.86 9.19
N LYS A 138 -16.15 -7.85 9.96
CA LYS A 138 -16.49 -8.92 10.90
C LYS A 138 -17.60 -9.75 10.28
N ARG A 139 -17.40 -11.07 10.18
CA ARG A 139 -18.44 -11.99 9.75
C ARG A 139 -19.63 -11.95 10.72
N VAL A 140 -20.83 -12.09 10.19
CA VAL A 140 -22.08 -11.97 10.94
C VAL A 140 -22.91 -13.22 10.73
N LEU A 141 -23.43 -13.76 11.81
CA LEU A 141 -24.39 -14.87 11.79
C LEU A 141 -25.80 -14.34 11.92
N GLN A 142 -26.67 -14.79 11.03
CA GLN A 142 -28.11 -14.64 11.10
C GLN A 142 -28.68 -15.93 11.69
N LEU A 143 -29.36 -15.82 12.81
CA LEU A 143 -29.94 -16.96 13.52
C LEU A 143 -31.47 -16.81 13.60
N SER A 144 -32.19 -17.93 13.67
CA SER A 144 -33.59 -17.93 14.05
C SER A 144 -33.75 -17.41 15.50
N LEU A 145 -34.98 -17.12 15.89
CA LEU A 145 -35.28 -16.78 17.30
C LEU A 145 -35.05 -17.96 18.26
N SER A 146 -35.02 -19.19 17.73
CA SER A 146 -34.62 -20.42 18.48
C SER A 146 -33.10 -20.60 18.57
N GLY A 147 -32.31 -19.77 17.87
CA GLY A 147 -30.83 -19.84 17.89
C GLY A 147 -30.21 -20.71 16.80
N GLU A 148 -31.01 -21.21 15.85
CA GLU A 148 -30.51 -22.03 14.73
C GLU A 148 -29.86 -21.15 13.67
N LEU A 149 -28.72 -21.57 13.10
CA LEU A 149 -28.05 -20.86 12.05
C LEU A 149 -28.88 -20.87 10.76
N ILE A 150 -29.19 -19.69 10.24
CA ILE A 150 -29.88 -19.50 8.96
C ILE A 150 -28.88 -19.16 7.85
N ARG A 151 -27.98 -18.23 8.12
CA ARG A 151 -26.99 -17.78 7.15
C ARG A 151 -25.78 -17.11 7.82
N GLU A 152 -24.60 -17.30 7.20
CA GLU A 152 -23.40 -16.53 7.47
C GLU A 152 -23.25 -15.42 6.41
N TRP A 153 -22.86 -14.23 6.86
CA TRP A 153 -22.62 -13.04 6.06
C TRP A 153 -21.17 -12.58 6.24
N GLU A 154 -20.50 -12.19 5.17
CA GLU A 154 -19.11 -11.70 5.26
C GLU A 154 -18.98 -10.40 6.08
N SER A 155 -20.04 -9.60 6.15
CA SER A 155 -20.06 -8.34 6.92
C SER A 155 -21.48 -7.81 7.13
N THR A 156 -21.63 -6.83 8.04
CA THR A 156 -22.87 -6.07 8.20
C THR A 156 -23.23 -5.28 6.92
N HIS A 157 -22.22 -4.87 6.11
CA HIS A 157 -22.45 -4.22 4.82
C HIS A 157 -23.09 -5.16 3.80
N GLU A 158 -22.70 -6.42 3.81
CA GLU A 158 -23.33 -7.44 2.95
C GLU A 158 -24.78 -7.65 3.35
N CYS A 159 -25.08 -7.70 4.65
CA CYS A 159 -26.47 -7.71 5.11
C CYS A 159 -27.25 -6.51 4.54
N GLY A 160 -26.64 -5.30 4.54
CA GLY A 160 -27.23 -4.10 3.97
C GLY A 160 -27.56 -4.22 2.49
N ARG A 161 -26.65 -4.76 1.69
CA ARG A 161 -26.87 -5.02 0.25
C ARG A 161 -27.99 -6.03 -0.02
N ASN A 162 -28.30 -6.87 0.96
CA ASN A 162 -29.35 -7.89 0.88
C ASN A 162 -30.64 -7.51 1.62
N GLY A 163 -30.92 -6.21 1.82
CA GLY A 163 -32.20 -5.71 2.30
C GLY A 163 -32.35 -5.62 3.83
N PHE A 164 -31.28 -5.78 4.59
CA PHE A 164 -31.27 -5.53 6.02
C PHE A 164 -30.66 -4.14 6.31
N ASP A 165 -31.12 -3.46 7.34
CA ASP A 165 -30.45 -2.24 7.80
C ASP A 165 -29.16 -2.59 8.54
N GLN A 166 -28.03 -2.14 8.01
CA GLN A 166 -26.69 -2.41 8.53
C GLN A 166 -26.52 -1.96 10.00
N GLY A 167 -27.09 -0.78 10.32
CA GLY A 167 -27.01 -0.21 11.66
C GLY A 167 -27.75 -1.07 12.68
N ASN A 168 -28.95 -1.57 12.34
CA ASN A 168 -29.73 -2.42 13.22
C ASN A 168 -29.11 -3.82 13.37
N VAL A 169 -28.55 -4.40 12.31
CA VAL A 169 -27.77 -5.64 12.41
C VAL A 169 -26.59 -5.46 13.36
N SER A 170 -25.80 -4.37 13.18
CA SER A 170 -24.68 -4.06 14.05
C SER A 170 -25.11 -3.85 15.51
N ARG A 171 -26.26 -3.19 15.76
CA ARG A 171 -26.80 -3.01 17.11
C ARG A 171 -27.16 -4.34 17.77
N CYS A 172 -27.73 -5.28 17.01
CA CYS A 172 -27.98 -6.63 17.52
C CYS A 172 -26.68 -7.35 17.87
N CYS A 173 -25.70 -7.37 16.96
CA CYS A 173 -24.41 -8.01 17.21
C CYS A 173 -23.69 -7.44 18.44
N ASN A 174 -23.88 -6.15 18.76
CA ASN A 174 -23.32 -5.50 19.93
C ASN A 174 -24.23 -5.55 21.17
N GLY A 175 -25.29 -6.36 21.17
CA GLY A 175 -26.21 -6.53 22.29
C GLY A 175 -27.09 -5.31 22.61
N LYS A 176 -27.13 -4.29 21.73
CA LYS A 176 -27.92 -3.05 21.89
C LYS A 176 -29.35 -3.19 21.38
N LEU A 177 -29.64 -4.26 20.66
CA LEU A 177 -30.97 -4.61 20.18
C LEU A 177 -31.11 -6.13 20.29
N PRO A 178 -32.22 -6.65 20.86
CA PRO A 178 -32.35 -8.10 21.11
C PRO A 178 -32.52 -8.91 19.82
N HIS A 179 -33.21 -8.40 18.81
CA HIS A 179 -33.42 -9.00 17.51
C HIS A 179 -33.79 -7.94 16.47
N TYR A 180 -33.65 -8.29 15.18
CA TYR A 180 -34.04 -7.41 14.07
C TYR A 180 -34.64 -8.23 12.93
N LYS A 181 -35.82 -7.79 12.42
CA LYS A 181 -36.61 -8.47 11.36
C LYS A 181 -36.88 -9.96 11.65
N GLY A 182 -37.10 -10.32 12.92
CA GLY A 182 -37.41 -11.69 13.31
C GLY A 182 -36.20 -12.62 13.42
N PHE A 183 -34.98 -12.06 13.41
CA PHE A 183 -33.73 -12.81 13.51
C PHE A 183 -32.87 -12.29 14.65
N LEU A 184 -32.10 -13.20 15.26
CA LEU A 184 -30.96 -12.86 16.10
C LEU A 184 -29.73 -12.66 15.20
N TRP A 185 -28.87 -11.73 15.60
CA TRP A 185 -27.65 -11.40 14.87
C TRP A 185 -26.47 -11.38 15.83
N MET A 186 -25.39 -12.05 15.45
CA MET A 186 -24.17 -12.12 16.27
C MET A 186 -22.94 -12.09 15.39
N TYR A 187 -21.86 -11.47 15.85
CA TYR A 187 -20.59 -11.66 15.16
C TYR A 187 -20.10 -13.11 15.30
N TYR A 188 -19.49 -13.61 14.24
CA TYR A 188 -18.99 -14.99 14.18
C TYR A 188 -18.04 -15.31 15.33
N ASP A 189 -17.10 -14.40 15.61
CA ASP A 189 -16.09 -14.60 16.65
C ASP A 189 -16.73 -14.63 18.05
N ASP A 190 -17.70 -13.74 18.30
CA ASP A 190 -18.44 -13.70 19.57
C ASP A 190 -19.30 -14.98 19.76
N TYR A 191 -19.88 -15.51 18.66
CA TYR A 191 -20.61 -16.78 18.70
C TYR A 191 -19.67 -17.93 19.03
N LYS A 192 -18.51 -18.01 18.35
CA LYS A 192 -17.52 -19.06 18.55
C LYS A 192 -16.96 -19.05 19.98
N GLU A 193 -16.70 -17.89 20.53
CA GLU A 193 -16.25 -17.74 21.92
C GLU A 193 -17.29 -18.24 22.91
N LYS A 194 -18.58 -18.00 22.65
CA LYS A 194 -19.67 -18.30 23.57
C LYS A 194 -20.19 -19.74 23.45
N PHE A 195 -20.23 -20.30 22.24
CA PHE A 195 -20.93 -21.55 21.95
C PHE A 195 -20.03 -22.64 21.31
N GLY A 196 -18.78 -22.33 20.98
CA GLY A 196 -17.87 -23.21 20.25
C GLY A 196 -18.04 -23.13 18.73
N ASP A 197 -17.47 -24.11 18.02
CA ASP A 197 -17.52 -24.15 16.56
C ASP A 197 -18.96 -24.31 16.03
N ILE A 198 -19.25 -23.64 14.92
CA ILE A 198 -20.56 -23.73 14.25
C ILE A 198 -20.70 -25.18 13.73
N PRO A 199 -21.82 -25.87 14.00
CA PRO A 199 -22.05 -27.18 13.39
C PRO A 199 -22.07 -27.06 11.86
N LEU A 200 -21.20 -27.79 11.18
CA LEU A 200 -21.27 -27.92 9.73
C LEU A 200 -22.49 -28.78 9.41
N PHE A 201 -23.47 -28.20 8.73
CA PHE A 201 -24.63 -28.92 8.18
C PHE A 201 -24.34 -29.33 6.74
#